data_32305c0e076b9008d7a490c206bda675
#
_entry.id   32305c0e076b9008d7a490c206bda675
#
_cell.length_a   1.000
_cell.length_b   1.000
_cell.length_c   1.000
_cell.angle_alpha   90.00
_cell.angle_beta   90.00
_cell.angle_gamma   90.00
#
_symmetry.space_group_name_H-M   'P 1'
#
loop_
_entity.id
_entity.type
_entity.pdbx_description
1 polymer ?
#
loop_
_entity_poly.entity_id
_entity_poly.type
_entity_poly.pdbx_seq_one_letter_code
_entity_poly.pdbx_strand_id
1 'polypeptide(L)'
;MRDMLSIIIRIILAFIVFIVIIIVFAFNYETGEDKREIRKDQDRIVEYIKEKVELQNKEEIREIKFVKHEKNTSTGAWYYDVIINDKIELSFTAWRASNEVVLSISNEGDINLIENNNINDSNIEVIYE
;
A
#
# COMPACT_ATOMS: atom_id res chain seq x y z
N MET A 1 -19.08 34.15 -39.48
CA MET A 1 -17.79 33.44 -39.34
C MET A 1 -17.19 33.57 -37.93
N ARG A 2 -17.20 34.75 -37.32
CA ARG A 2 -16.69 34.91 -35.95
C ARG A 2 -17.40 34.02 -34.91
N ASP A 3 -18.72 33.92 -35.04
CA ASP A 3 -19.52 33.15 -34.09
C ASP A 3 -19.27 31.64 -34.20
N MET A 4 -19.08 31.13 -35.40
CA MET A 4 -18.75 29.71 -35.63
C MET A 4 -17.36 29.37 -35.08
N LEU A 5 -16.38 30.23 -35.31
CA LEU A 5 -15.02 30.05 -34.80
C LEU A 5 -14.99 30.06 -33.26
N SER A 6 -15.73 30.98 -32.66
CA SER A 6 -15.86 31.07 -31.20
C SER A 6 -16.49 29.83 -30.61
N ILE A 7 -17.52 29.27 -31.23
CA ILE A 7 -18.18 28.04 -30.81
C ILE A 7 -17.22 26.85 -30.93
N ILE A 8 -16.49 26.77 -32.03
CA ILE A 8 -15.51 25.69 -32.27
C ILE A 8 -14.41 25.74 -31.22
N ILE A 9 -13.88 26.92 -30.92
CA ILE A 9 -12.83 27.08 -29.90
C ILE A 9 -13.33 26.64 -28.51
N ARG A 10 -14.56 26.98 -28.14
CA ARG A 10 -15.18 26.59 -26.87
C ARG A 10 -15.35 25.08 -26.78
N ILE A 11 -15.77 24.43 -27.86
CA ILE A 11 -15.92 22.98 -27.92
C ILE A 11 -14.57 22.28 -27.75
N ILE A 12 -13.55 22.80 -28.45
CA ILE A 12 -12.18 22.26 -28.36
C ILE A 12 -11.63 22.38 -26.93
N LEU A 13 -11.80 23.54 -26.30
CA LEU A 13 -11.36 23.77 -24.91
C LEU A 13 -12.07 22.86 -23.94
N ALA A 14 -13.37 22.68 -24.06
CA ALA A 14 -14.14 21.76 -23.23
C ALA A 14 -13.65 20.31 -23.40
N PHE A 15 -13.34 19.92 -24.63
CA PHE A 15 -12.83 18.59 -24.93
C PHE A 15 -11.45 18.34 -24.33
N ILE A 16 -10.56 19.34 -24.39
CA ILE A 16 -9.22 19.27 -23.79
C ILE A 16 -9.32 19.12 -22.28
N VAL A 17 -10.16 19.93 -21.62
CA VAL A 17 -10.39 19.85 -20.16
C VAL A 17 -10.91 18.46 -19.78
N PHE A 18 -11.84 17.91 -20.55
CA PHE A 18 -12.39 16.58 -20.33
C PHE A 18 -11.32 15.49 -20.41
N ILE A 19 -10.46 15.58 -21.44
CA ILE A 19 -9.35 14.63 -21.60
C ILE A 19 -8.36 14.71 -20.43
N VAL A 20 -8.03 15.93 -19.97
CA VAL A 20 -7.14 16.13 -18.81
C VAL A 20 -7.73 15.49 -17.56
N ILE A 21 -9.02 15.66 -17.32
CA ILE A 21 -9.72 15.04 -16.18
C ILE A 21 -9.62 13.52 -16.26
N ILE A 22 -9.86 12.93 -17.43
CA ILE A 22 -9.77 11.48 -17.64
C ILE A 22 -8.35 10.97 -17.36
N ILE A 23 -7.32 11.68 -17.84
CA ILE A 23 -5.93 11.32 -17.62
C ILE A 23 -5.57 11.36 -16.13
N VAL A 24 -5.96 12.41 -15.43
CA VAL A 24 -5.73 12.53 -13.98
C VAL A 24 -6.40 11.40 -13.22
N PHE A 25 -7.65 11.09 -13.54
CA PHE A 25 -8.36 9.97 -12.93
C PHE A 25 -7.70 8.62 -13.22
N ALA A 26 -7.26 8.40 -14.46
CA ALA A 26 -6.60 7.16 -14.85
C ALA A 26 -5.27 6.94 -14.10
N PHE A 27 -4.50 8.01 -13.87
CA PHE A 27 -3.24 7.93 -13.13
C PHE A 27 -3.41 7.78 -11.62
N ASN A 28 -4.48 8.32 -11.06
CA ASN A 28 -4.71 8.29 -9.61
C ASN A 28 -5.64 7.15 -9.18
N TYR A 29 -6.31 6.50 -10.12
CA TYR A 29 -7.26 5.44 -9.83
C TYR A 29 -6.57 4.08 -9.82
N GLU A 30 -6.78 3.35 -8.74
CA GLU A 30 -6.29 1.98 -8.64
C GLU A 30 -7.13 1.05 -9.53
N THR A 31 -6.46 0.32 -10.40
CA THR A 31 -7.13 -0.68 -11.24
C THR A 31 -7.51 -1.92 -10.43
N GLY A 32 -8.38 -2.78 -10.97
CA GLY A 32 -8.70 -4.05 -10.34
C GLY A 32 -7.48 -4.97 -10.21
N GLU A 33 -6.54 -4.88 -11.14
CA GLU A 33 -5.26 -5.58 -11.08
C GLU A 33 -4.38 -5.06 -9.94
N ASP A 34 -4.30 -3.73 -9.79
CA ASP A 34 -3.56 -3.11 -8.68
C ASP A 34 -4.13 -3.54 -7.33
N LYS A 35 -5.44 -3.59 -7.18
CA LYS A 35 -6.10 -4.04 -5.95
C LYS A 35 -5.75 -5.47 -5.60
N ARG A 36 -5.67 -6.35 -6.58
CA ARG A 36 -5.26 -7.75 -6.37
C ARG A 36 -3.80 -7.85 -5.95
N GLU A 37 -2.92 -7.08 -6.59
CA GLU A 37 -1.50 -7.04 -6.24
C GLU A 37 -1.27 -6.44 -4.86
N ILE A 38 -2.01 -5.41 -4.50
CA ILE A 38 -1.98 -4.81 -3.15
C ILE A 38 -2.35 -5.87 -2.10
N ARG A 39 -3.40 -6.65 -2.35
CA ARG A 39 -3.81 -7.71 -1.42
C ARG A 39 -2.73 -8.79 -1.29
N LYS A 40 -2.09 -9.18 -2.37
CA LYS A 40 -0.97 -10.12 -2.34
C LYS A 40 0.21 -9.59 -1.53
N ASP A 41 0.54 -8.31 -1.71
CA ASP A 41 1.60 -7.66 -0.94
C ASP A 41 1.26 -7.63 0.55
N GLN A 42 0.02 -7.29 0.88
CA GLN A 42 -0.47 -7.28 2.26
C GLN A 42 -0.41 -8.68 2.89
N ASP A 43 -0.81 -9.70 2.17
CA ASP A 43 -0.73 -11.08 2.63
C ASP A 43 0.72 -11.51 2.89
N ARG A 44 1.66 -11.11 2.05
CA ARG A 44 3.09 -11.35 2.25
C ARG A 44 3.62 -10.61 3.48
N ILE A 45 3.18 -9.39 3.71
CA ILE A 45 3.55 -8.60 4.89
C ILE A 45 3.04 -9.29 6.17
N VAL A 46 1.81 -9.75 6.18
CA VAL A 46 1.24 -10.50 7.30
C VAL A 46 2.07 -11.76 7.59
N GLU A 47 2.41 -12.51 6.55
CA GLU A 47 3.24 -13.70 6.67
C GLU A 47 4.64 -13.38 7.22
N TYR A 48 5.27 -12.31 6.74
CA TYR A 48 6.54 -11.82 7.25
C TYR A 48 6.47 -11.49 8.74
N ILE A 49 5.43 -10.78 9.15
CA ILE A 49 5.23 -10.40 10.56
C ILE A 49 5.07 -11.64 11.42
N LYS A 50 4.28 -12.61 10.98
CA LYS A 50 4.05 -13.85 11.71
C LYS A 50 5.32 -14.69 11.88
N GLU A 51 6.16 -14.72 10.86
CA GLU A 51 7.35 -15.55 10.85
C GLU A 51 8.59 -14.90 11.47
N LYS A 52 8.75 -13.59 11.30
CA LYS A 52 10.02 -12.90 11.56
C LYS A 52 9.96 -11.77 12.58
N VAL A 53 8.79 -11.38 13.02
CA VAL A 53 8.63 -10.26 13.95
C VAL A 53 8.18 -10.75 15.31
N GLU A 54 8.93 -10.38 16.34
CA GLU A 54 8.58 -10.58 17.75
C GLU A 54 8.54 -9.23 18.44
N LEU A 55 7.54 -9.00 19.28
CA LEU A 55 7.46 -7.76 20.05
C LEU A 55 8.49 -7.77 21.18
N GLN A 56 9.13 -6.62 21.45
CA GLN A 56 10.18 -6.47 22.44
C GLN A 56 9.75 -6.89 23.85
N ASN A 57 8.51 -6.61 24.20
CA ASN A 57 7.94 -6.99 25.50
C ASN A 57 7.41 -8.42 25.52
N LYS A 58 7.63 -9.20 24.46
CA LYS A 58 7.12 -10.56 24.27
C LYS A 58 5.60 -10.67 24.30
N GLU A 59 4.92 -9.57 24.03
CA GLU A 59 3.48 -9.54 23.89
C GLU A 59 3.07 -10.29 22.62
N GLU A 60 1.95 -11.01 22.66
CA GLU A 60 1.40 -11.67 21.48
C GLU A 60 0.90 -10.65 20.45
N ILE A 61 1.16 -10.91 19.17
CA ILE A 61 0.56 -10.16 18.10
C ILE A 61 -0.90 -10.58 17.97
N ARG A 62 -1.81 -9.65 18.25
CA ARG A 62 -3.26 -9.92 18.21
C ARG A 62 -3.94 -9.26 17.04
N GLU A 63 -3.41 -8.14 16.57
CA GLU A 63 -4.00 -7.36 15.50
C GLU A 63 -2.92 -6.79 14.58
N ILE A 64 -3.15 -6.92 13.27
CA ILE A 64 -2.33 -6.31 12.23
C ILE A 64 -3.26 -5.44 11.40
N LYS A 65 -3.06 -4.12 11.44
CA LYS A 65 -3.91 -3.18 10.74
C LYS A 65 -3.13 -2.42 9.67
N PHE A 66 -3.55 -2.53 8.42
CA PHE A 66 -3.02 -1.74 7.33
C PHE A 66 -3.68 -0.37 7.31
N VAL A 67 -2.89 0.69 7.45
CA VAL A 67 -3.42 2.06 7.56
C VAL A 67 -3.12 2.91 6.33
N LYS A 68 -2.13 2.54 5.54
CA LYS A 68 -1.75 3.30 4.35
C LYS A 68 -1.06 2.43 3.33
N HIS A 69 -1.29 2.70 2.05
CA HIS A 69 -0.47 2.19 0.97
C HIS A 69 -0.21 3.31 -0.04
N GLU A 70 0.98 3.32 -0.63
CA GLU A 70 1.41 4.34 -1.57
C GLU A 70 2.34 3.74 -2.62
N LYS A 71 2.16 4.13 -3.86
CA LYS A 71 3.02 3.70 -4.96
C LYS A 71 4.10 4.73 -5.24
N ASN A 72 5.34 4.27 -5.34
CA ASN A 72 6.44 5.09 -5.85
C ASN A 72 6.49 4.93 -7.37
N THR A 73 6.10 5.97 -8.10
CA THR A 73 6.04 5.94 -9.56
C THR A 73 7.42 5.87 -10.22
N SER A 74 8.46 6.29 -9.53
CA SER A 74 9.83 6.25 -10.05
C SER A 74 10.43 4.85 -10.07
N THR A 75 10.17 4.07 -9.03
CA THR A 75 10.74 2.72 -8.87
C THR A 75 9.75 1.61 -9.11
N GLY A 76 8.46 1.92 -9.10
CA GLY A 76 7.39 0.92 -9.15
C GLY A 76 7.17 0.17 -7.84
N ALA A 77 7.89 0.53 -6.79
CA ALA A 77 7.70 -0.07 -5.47
C ALA A 77 6.43 0.43 -4.79
N TRP A 78 5.86 -0.40 -3.94
CA TRP A 78 4.73 -0.04 -3.12
C TRP A 78 5.14 0.02 -1.66
N TYR A 79 4.67 1.04 -0.95
CA TYR A 79 4.92 1.23 0.47
C TYR A 79 3.65 0.96 1.26
N TYR A 80 3.79 0.26 2.38
CA TYR A 80 2.68 -0.09 3.26
C TYR A 80 3.01 0.29 4.69
N ASP A 81 2.09 0.99 5.35
CA ASP A 81 2.18 1.28 6.78
C ASP A 81 1.22 0.38 7.53
N VAL A 82 1.72 -0.24 8.58
CA VAL A 82 1.02 -1.24 9.38
C VAL A 82 1.11 -0.87 10.85
N ILE A 83 0.02 -1.03 11.58
CA ILE A 83 0.00 -0.87 13.04
C ILE A 83 -0.31 -2.23 13.67
N ILE A 84 0.56 -2.66 14.56
CA ILE A 84 0.42 -3.91 15.31
C ILE A 84 -0.11 -3.60 16.71
N ASN A 85 -1.20 -4.26 17.09
CA ASN A 85 -1.83 -4.13 18.42
C ASN A 85 -2.17 -2.67 18.80
N ASP A 86 -2.49 -1.84 17.82
CA ASP A 86 -2.77 -0.40 17.98
C ASP A 86 -1.63 0.43 18.62
N LYS A 87 -0.42 -0.09 18.67
CA LYS A 87 0.71 0.55 19.32
C LYS A 87 1.95 0.71 18.45
N ILE A 88 2.26 -0.32 17.65
CA ILE A 88 3.55 -0.44 16.99
C ILE A 88 3.38 -0.19 15.51
N GLU A 89 4.03 0.85 15.00
CA GLU A 89 4.00 1.22 13.60
C GLU A 89 5.20 0.66 12.86
N LEU A 90 4.94 -0.04 11.75
CA LEU A 90 5.95 -0.59 10.87
C LEU A 90 5.66 -0.16 9.44
N SER A 91 6.72 0.09 8.68
CA SER A 91 6.62 0.40 7.25
C SER A 91 7.33 -0.66 6.42
N PHE A 92 6.66 -1.12 5.38
CA PHE A 92 7.16 -2.16 4.48
C PHE A 92 7.26 -1.63 3.06
N THR A 93 8.22 -2.15 2.31
CA THR A 93 8.36 -1.89 0.88
C THR A 93 8.16 -3.20 0.12
N ALA A 94 7.26 -3.19 -0.84
CA ALA A 94 7.02 -4.33 -1.72
C ALA A 94 7.60 -4.05 -3.10
N TRP A 95 8.49 -4.93 -3.54
CA TRP A 95 9.13 -4.87 -4.86
C TRP A 95 8.43 -5.84 -5.80
N ARG A 96 7.64 -5.33 -6.70
CA ARG A 96 6.85 -6.16 -7.62
C ARG A 96 7.68 -6.96 -8.60
N ALA A 97 8.80 -6.40 -9.02
CA ALA A 97 9.70 -7.08 -9.96
C ALA A 97 10.27 -8.38 -9.39
N SER A 98 10.55 -8.42 -8.10
CA SER A 98 11.10 -9.60 -7.41
C SER A 98 10.10 -10.34 -6.54
N ASN A 99 8.88 -9.82 -6.40
CA ASN A 99 7.85 -10.31 -5.48
C ASN A 99 8.30 -10.37 -4.02
N GLU A 100 9.20 -9.48 -3.64
CA GLU A 100 9.76 -9.41 -2.29
C GLU A 100 9.12 -8.31 -1.47
N VAL A 101 9.00 -8.56 -0.17
CA VAL A 101 8.54 -7.59 0.81
C VAL A 101 9.64 -7.43 1.86
N VAL A 102 10.01 -6.17 2.12
CA VAL A 102 11.09 -5.84 3.05
C VAL A 102 10.60 -4.85 4.09
N LEU A 103 10.95 -5.08 5.35
CA LEU A 103 10.72 -4.11 6.42
C LEU A 103 11.67 -2.93 6.22
N SER A 104 11.10 -1.75 5.96
CA SER A 104 11.90 -0.56 5.66
C SER A 104 12.10 0.36 6.85
N ILE A 105 11.08 0.50 7.70
CA ILE A 105 11.15 1.39 8.88
C ILE A 105 10.46 0.72 10.06
N SER A 106 11.14 0.72 11.20
CA SER A 106 10.57 0.33 12.49
C SER A 106 11.16 1.20 13.59
N ASN A 107 10.41 1.42 14.66
CA ASN A 107 10.94 2.08 15.83
C ASN A 107 11.86 1.15 16.59
N GLU A 108 13.06 1.62 16.89
CA GLU A 108 14.02 0.83 17.68
C GLU A 108 13.45 0.50 19.07
N GLY A 109 13.55 -0.77 19.44
CA GLY A 109 13.07 -1.24 20.73
C GLY A 109 11.62 -1.72 20.75
N ASP A 110 10.87 -1.56 19.66
CA ASP A 110 9.49 -2.03 19.60
C ASP A 110 9.38 -3.49 19.17
N ILE A 111 10.27 -3.92 18.29
CA ILE A 111 10.25 -5.29 17.74
C ILE A 111 11.65 -5.90 17.70
N ASN A 112 11.69 -7.22 17.69
CA ASN A 112 12.87 -8.02 17.37
C ASN A 112 12.64 -8.77 16.06
N LEU A 113 13.66 -8.83 15.22
CA LEU A 113 13.62 -9.67 14.03
C LEU A 113 14.20 -11.04 14.37
N ILE A 114 13.42 -12.10 14.12
CA ILE A 114 13.79 -13.48 14.38
C ILE A 114 13.68 -14.30 13.10
N GLU A 115 14.43 -15.39 12.99
CA GLU A 115 14.44 -16.21 11.77
C GLU A 115 13.17 -17.04 11.62
N ASN A 116 12.61 -17.51 12.71
CA ASN A 116 11.45 -18.39 12.66
C ASN A 116 10.64 -18.27 13.94
N ASN A 117 9.41 -17.81 13.82
CA ASN A 117 8.51 -17.65 14.95
C ASN A 117 7.30 -18.58 14.77
N ASN A 118 7.16 -19.55 15.68
CA ASN A 118 6.04 -20.50 15.68
C ASN A 118 4.81 -19.88 16.36
N ILE A 119 4.37 -18.71 15.90
CA ILE A 119 3.16 -18.08 16.41
C ILE A 119 1.95 -18.86 15.88
N ASN A 120 1.02 -19.14 16.78
CA ASN A 120 -0.27 -19.72 16.41
C ASN A 120 -1.11 -18.66 15.71
N ASP A 121 -1.27 -18.79 14.41
CA ASP A 121 -1.93 -17.82 13.53
C ASP A 121 -3.43 -17.66 13.76
N SER A 122 -4.06 -18.59 14.45
CA SER A 122 -5.51 -18.67 14.56
C SER A 122 -6.17 -17.49 15.29
N ASN A 123 -5.38 -16.71 16.05
CA ASN A 123 -5.88 -15.63 16.88
C ASN A 123 -5.51 -14.22 16.41
N ILE A 124 -4.87 -14.10 15.24
CA ILE A 124 -4.45 -12.81 14.73
C ILE A 124 -5.55 -12.23 13.84
N GLU A 125 -6.05 -11.06 14.21
CA GLU A 125 -6.99 -10.31 13.40
C GLU A 125 -6.21 -9.42 12.43
N VAL A 126 -6.55 -9.50 11.14
CA VAL A 126 -5.94 -8.68 10.10
C VAL A 126 -7.00 -7.73 9.55
N ILE A 127 -6.74 -6.43 9.66
CA ILE A 127 -7.62 -5.39 9.14
C ILE A 127 -6.96 -4.79 7.91
N TYR A 128 -7.58 -4.94 6.77
CA TYR A 128 -7.13 -4.36 5.51
C TYR A 128 -7.72 -2.97 5.31
N GLU A 129 -6.95 -2.13 4.68
CA GLU A 129 -7.35 -0.78 4.33
C GLU A 129 -8.47 -0.75 3.28
#